data_007030938d249e9adb2d1ec6e023ff9d
#
_entry.id   007030938d249e9adb2d1ec6e023ff9d
#
_cell.length_a   1.000
_cell.length_b   1.000
_cell.length_c   1.000
_cell.angle_alpha   90.00
_cell.angle_beta   90.00
_cell.angle_gamma   90.00
#
_symmetry.space_group_name_H-M   'P 1'
#
loop_
_entity.id
_entity.type
_entity.pdbx_description
1 polymer ?
#
loop_
_entity_poly.entity_id
_entity_poly.type
_entity_poly.pdbx_seq_one_letter_code
_entity_poly.pdbx_strand_id
1 'polypeptide(L)'
;MKRVDVVYVLLYDEDQQSVLMVLNKRGTWSLPGGGVEAGETLEEAAIREVKEETGYDVAIGDIVALNEAFIDENHVFFITFRGTILYAPEVMQGDENIITVKWVDVDRAEELMPYHPNGIRSFLKKTYGAQYVMQE
;
A
#
# COMPACT_ATOMS: atom_id res chain seq x y z
N MET A 1 -4.00 23.62 9.71
CA MET A 1 -3.99 22.45 8.81
C MET A 1 -2.78 21.60 9.10
N LYS A 2 -2.99 20.30 9.24
CA LYS A 2 -1.94 19.35 9.58
C LYS A 2 -1.52 18.55 8.35
N ARG A 3 -0.22 18.36 8.19
CA ARG A 3 0.31 17.46 7.15
C ARG A 3 0.29 16.03 7.66
N VAL A 4 -0.20 15.12 6.82
CA VAL A 4 -0.24 13.69 7.12
C VAL A 4 0.37 12.94 5.95
N ASP A 5 1.36 12.09 6.22
CA ASP A 5 1.96 11.23 5.21
C ASP A 5 1.42 9.81 5.39
N VAL A 6 0.95 9.23 4.30
CA VAL A 6 0.39 7.87 4.28
C VAL A 6 1.14 7.06 3.23
N VAL A 7 1.56 5.87 3.58
CA VAL A 7 2.25 4.96 2.67
C VAL A 7 1.38 3.76 2.35
N TYR A 8 1.44 3.31 1.10
CA TYR A 8 0.83 2.07 0.63
C TYR A 8 1.86 1.24 -0.08
N VAL A 9 1.65 -0.06 -0.12
CA VAL A 9 2.55 -0.98 -0.81
C VAL A 9 1.78 -1.82 -1.82
N LEU A 10 2.23 -1.79 -3.06
CA LEU A 10 1.69 -2.62 -4.14
C LEU A 10 2.46 -3.94 -4.15
N LEU A 11 1.76 -5.01 -3.79
CA LEU A 11 2.28 -6.37 -3.90
C LEU A 11 1.50 -7.06 -5.02
N TYR A 12 2.19 -7.41 -6.09
CA TYR A 12 1.58 -7.97 -7.29
C TYR A 12 2.09 -9.37 -7.57
N ASP A 13 1.15 -10.31 -7.71
CA ASP A 13 1.44 -11.67 -8.16
C ASP A 13 1.20 -11.71 -9.66
N GLU A 14 2.29 -11.77 -10.42
CA GLU A 14 2.26 -11.75 -11.87
C GLU A 14 1.57 -12.99 -12.46
N ASP A 15 1.78 -14.15 -11.85
CA ASP A 15 1.22 -15.42 -12.33
C ASP A 15 -0.29 -15.45 -12.20
N GLN A 16 -0.82 -14.91 -11.10
CA GLN A 16 -2.26 -14.87 -10.84
C GLN A 16 -2.91 -13.56 -11.26
N GLN A 17 -2.10 -12.58 -11.71
CA GLN A 17 -2.57 -11.23 -12.03
C GLN A 17 -3.42 -10.65 -10.90
N SER A 18 -2.90 -10.77 -9.68
CA SER A 18 -3.58 -10.36 -8.46
C SER A 18 -2.74 -9.42 -7.62
N VAL A 19 -3.40 -8.55 -6.86
CA VAL A 19 -2.76 -7.67 -5.89
C VAL A 19 -3.28 -7.97 -4.49
N LEU A 20 -2.42 -7.79 -3.51
CA LEU A 20 -2.80 -7.99 -2.11
C LEU A 20 -3.58 -6.78 -1.62
N MET A 21 -4.76 -7.02 -1.06
CA MET A 21 -5.65 -5.97 -0.58
C MET A 21 -6.14 -6.27 0.82
N VAL A 22 -6.51 -5.22 1.53
CA VAL A 22 -7.09 -5.30 2.86
C VAL A 22 -8.44 -4.61 2.89
N LEU A 23 -9.37 -5.17 3.66
CA LEU A 23 -10.66 -4.56 3.96
C LEU A 23 -10.62 -4.06 5.39
N ASN A 24 -10.75 -2.77 5.60
CA ASN A 24 -10.76 -2.21 6.94
C ASN A 24 -12.16 -2.20 7.55
N LYS A 25 -12.24 -1.91 8.86
CA LYS A 25 -13.51 -1.93 9.60
C LYS A 25 -14.54 -0.92 9.10
N ARG A 26 -14.12 0.11 8.36
CA ARG A 26 -15.04 1.08 7.76
C ARG A 26 -15.67 0.58 6.46
N GLY A 27 -15.25 -0.60 6.00
CA GLY A 27 -15.78 -1.20 4.78
C GLY A 27 -15.07 -0.74 3.51
N THR A 28 -13.87 -0.17 3.63
CA THR A 28 -13.08 0.30 2.50
C THR A 28 -11.97 -0.70 2.17
N TRP A 29 -11.86 -1.06 0.90
CA TRP A 29 -10.75 -1.85 0.38
C TRP A 29 -9.60 -0.94 -0.03
N SER A 30 -8.38 -1.34 0.27
CA SER A 30 -7.19 -0.62 -0.17
C SER A 30 -6.00 -1.57 -0.29
N LEU A 31 -4.91 -1.05 -0.85
CA LEU A 31 -3.61 -1.69 -0.70
C LEU A 31 -3.22 -1.60 0.79
N PRO A 32 -2.40 -2.53 1.29
CA PRO A 32 -1.93 -2.42 2.67
C PRO A 32 -1.07 -1.16 2.86
N GLY A 33 -1.26 -0.50 3.99
CA GLY A 33 -0.55 0.73 4.31
C GLY A 33 -1.21 1.51 5.43
N GLY A 34 -0.69 2.68 5.69
CA GLY A 34 -1.21 3.56 6.74
C GLY A 34 -0.31 4.75 7.02
N GLY A 35 -0.57 5.43 8.11
CA GLY A 35 0.14 6.65 8.48
C GLY A 35 1.58 6.42 8.88
N VAL A 36 2.44 7.34 8.49
CA VAL A 36 3.83 7.37 8.90
C VAL A 36 3.89 7.97 10.31
N GLU A 37 4.55 7.26 11.21
CA GLU A 37 4.71 7.72 12.59
C GLU A 37 5.94 8.62 12.72
N ALA A 38 5.93 9.45 13.78
CA ALA A 38 7.05 10.35 14.04
C ALA A 38 8.36 9.57 14.16
N GLY A 39 9.38 10.01 13.44
CA GLY A 39 10.71 9.39 13.49
C GLY A 39 10.89 8.21 12.53
N GLU A 40 9.83 7.76 11.86
CA GLU A 40 9.95 6.71 10.86
C GLU A 40 10.33 7.29 9.50
N THR A 41 11.14 6.54 8.74
CA THR A 41 11.26 6.80 7.31
C THR A 41 10.02 6.27 6.60
N LEU A 42 9.80 6.69 5.36
CA LEU A 42 8.69 6.16 4.55
C LEU A 42 8.82 4.65 4.38
N GLU A 43 10.03 4.17 4.16
CA GLU A 43 10.30 2.72 4.01
C GLU A 43 9.96 1.96 5.29
N GLU A 44 10.39 2.45 6.43
CA GLU A 44 10.11 1.81 7.72
C GLU A 44 8.60 1.73 7.98
N ALA A 45 7.89 2.82 7.72
CA ALA A 45 6.44 2.85 7.87
C ALA A 45 5.76 1.84 6.95
N ALA A 46 6.20 1.76 5.69
CA ALA A 46 5.63 0.84 4.71
C ALA A 46 5.82 -0.62 5.13
N ILE A 47 7.02 -0.99 5.56
CA ILE A 47 7.31 -2.35 6.04
C ILE A 47 6.45 -2.69 7.25
N ARG A 48 6.39 -1.79 8.22
CA ARG A 48 5.61 -1.98 9.44
C ARG A 48 4.12 -2.15 9.14
N GLU A 49 3.56 -1.27 8.33
CA GLU A 49 2.13 -1.32 8.00
C GLU A 49 1.75 -2.61 7.27
N VAL A 50 2.57 -3.06 6.32
CA VAL A 50 2.29 -4.33 5.62
C VAL A 50 2.31 -5.49 6.62
N LYS A 51 3.29 -5.50 7.52
CA LYS A 51 3.39 -6.55 8.54
C LYS A 51 2.17 -6.56 9.48
N GLU A 52 1.79 -5.40 9.97
CA GLU A 52 0.64 -5.27 10.87
C GLU A 52 -0.68 -5.67 10.19
N GLU A 53 -0.86 -5.31 8.94
CA GLU A 53 -2.13 -5.51 8.25
C GLU A 53 -2.27 -6.85 7.55
N THR A 54 -1.17 -7.50 7.20
CA THR A 54 -1.22 -8.71 6.36
C THR A 54 -0.40 -9.88 6.88
N GLY A 55 0.57 -9.62 7.74
CA GLY A 55 1.53 -10.63 8.18
C GLY A 55 2.71 -10.83 7.24
N TYR A 56 2.74 -10.19 6.09
CA TYR A 56 3.83 -10.32 5.13
C TYR A 56 5.06 -9.52 5.54
N ASP A 57 6.24 -10.08 5.28
CA ASP A 57 7.51 -9.35 5.34
C ASP A 57 7.90 -8.98 3.92
N VAL A 58 8.20 -7.72 3.71
CA VAL A 58 8.46 -7.17 2.37
C VAL A 58 9.70 -6.29 2.34
N ALA A 59 10.27 -6.20 1.15
CA ALA A 59 11.26 -5.18 0.81
C ALA A 59 10.56 -4.10 -0.01
N ILE A 60 10.99 -2.86 0.18
CA ILE A 60 10.39 -1.70 -0.48
C ILE A 60 11.25 -1.26 -1.65
N GLY A 61 10.61 -1.08 -2.79
CA GLY A 61 11.26 -0.67 -4.04
C GLY A 61 10.89 0.75 -4.44
N ASP A 62 10.62 0.93 -5.72
CA ASP A 62 10.33 2.24 -6.30
C ASP A 62 8.97 2.79 -5.88
N ILE A 63 8.85 4.11 -5.92
CA ILE A 63 7.56 4.78 -5.79
C ILE A 63 6.82 4.61 -7.13
N VAL A 64 5.59 4.11 -7.07
CA VAL A 64 4.75 3.93 -8.26
C VAL A 64 3.62 4.95 -8.35
N ALA A 65 3.32 5.64 -7.26
CA ALA A 65 2.32 6.72 -7.27
C ALA A 65 2.57 7.68 -6.13
N LEU A 66 2.30 8.94 -6.39
CA LEU A 66 2.25 10.00 -5.39
C LEU A 66 0.94 10.75 -5.61
N ASN A 67 0.08 10.73 -4.61
CA ASN A 67 -1.20 11.44 -4.65
C ASN A 67 -1.26 12.43 -3.49
N GLU A 68 -1.99 13.49 -3.70
CA GLU A 68 -2.13 14.55 -2.71
C GLU A 68 -3.60 14.90 -2.59
N ALA A 69 -4.07 15.09 -1.35
CA ALA A 69 -5.46 15.45 -1.11
C ALA A 69 -5.59 16.28 0.17
N PHE A 70 -6.66 17.06 0.22
CA PHE A 70 -7.07 17.72 1.45
C PHE A 70 -8.28 16.97 1.99
N ILE A 71 -8.14 16.38 3.16
CA ILE A 71 -9.17 15.55 3.77
C ILE A 71 -9.33 15.97 5.24
N ASP A 72 -10.53 16.39 5.64
CA ASP A 72 -10.84 16.77 7.01
C ASP A 72 -9.82 17.72 7.65
N GLU A 73 -9.49 18.79 6.94
CA GLU A 73 -8.51 19.80 7.34
C GLU A 73 -7.07 19.28 7.44
N ASN A 74 -6.81 18.08 6.91
CA ASN A 74 -5.45 17.56 6.80
C ASN A 74 -4.98 17.70 5.36
N HIS A 75 -3.70 17.99 5.21
CA HIS A 75 -3.01 17.96 3.92
C HIS A 75 -2.30 16.61 3.82
N VAL A 76 -2.84 15.71 3.01
CA VAL A 76 -2.43 14.31 2.99
C VAL A 76 -1.61 14.00 1.72
N PHE A 77 -0.46 13.36 1.92
CA PHE A 77 0.35 12.82 0.84
C PHE A 77 0.28 11.30 0.90
N PHE A 78 -0.14 10.68 -0.18
CA PHE A 78 -0.20 9.23 -0.32
C PHE A 78 0.97 8.79 -1.19
N ILE A 79 1.87 8.03 -0.62
CA ILE A 79 3.04 7.51 -1.33
C ILE A 79 2.87 6.01 -1.48
N THR A 80 2.72 5.53 -2.72
CA THR A 80 2.57 4.10 -2.99
C THR A 80 3.88 3.55 -3.54
N PHE A 81 4.40 2.53 -2.86
CA PHE A 81 5.62 1.84 -3.25
C PHE A 81 5.31 0.49 -3.88
N ARG A 82 6.18 0.05 -4.79
CA ARG A 82 6.22 -1.35 -5.18
C ARG A 82 6.94 -2.12 -4.10
N GLY A 83 6.36 -3.24 -3.68
CA GLY A 83 6.99 -4.12 -2.71
C GLY A 83 7.38 -5.46 -3.32
N THR A 84 8.35 -6.11 -2.69
CA THR A 84 8.76 -7.48 -3.01
C THR A 84 8.53 -8.33 -1.78
N ILE A 85 7.88 -9.48 -1.94
CA ILE A 85 7.62 -10.39 -0.82
C ILE A 85 8.90 -11.11 -0.45
N LEU A 86 9.32 -10.96 0.82
CA LEU A 86 10.45 -11.70 1.39
C LEU A 86 9.97 -12.95 2.11
N TYR A 87 8.82 -12.86 2.78
CA TYR A 87 8.27 -13.96 3.55
C TYR A 87 6.75 -13.83 3.59
N ALA A 88 6.05 -14.92 3.23
CA ALA A 88 4.60 -15.00 3.28
C ALA A 88 4.18 -15.73 4.56
N PRO A 89 3.20 -15.21 5.31
CA PRO A 89 2.71 -15.89 6.50
C PRO A 89 1.91 -17.15 6.10
N GLU A 90 1.82 -18.14 7.01
CA GLU A 90 0.97 -19.30 6.78
C GLU A 90 -0.50 -18.90 6.70
N VAL A 91 -0.89 -17.92 7.52
CA VAL A 91 -2.24 -17.37 7.55
C VAL A 91 -2.14 -15.87 7.42
N MET A 92 -2.79 -15.33 6.39
CA MET A 92 -2.92 -13.89 6.22
C MET A 92 -3.88 -13.36 7.27
N GLN A 93 -3.39 -12.49 8.14
CA GLN A 93 -4.20 -11.92 9.21
C GLN A 93 -3.70 -10.54 9.55
N GLY A 94 -4.62 -9.58 9.56
CA GLY A 94 -4.32 -8.23 9.97
C GLY A 94 -4.54 -8.00 11.46
N ASP A 95 -4.29 -6.78 11.88
CA ASP A 95 -4.56 -6.33 13.24
C ASP A 95 -6.08 -6.10 13.44
N GLU A 96 -6.44 -5.54 14.59
CA GLU A 96 -7.85 -5.33 14.94
C GLU A 96 -8.62 -4.40 14.00
N ASN A 97 -7.92 -3.59 13.19
CA ASN A 97 -8.54 -2.66 12.25
C ASN A 97 -8.84 -3.31 10.90
N ILE A 98 -8.36 -4.53 10.67
CA ILE A 98 -8.50 -5.22 9.38
C ILE A 98 -9.47 -6.38 9.52
N ILE A 99 -10.50 -6.38 8.67
CA ILE A 99 -11.50 -7.45 8.63
C ILE A 99 -10.97 -8.63 7.80
N THR A 100 -10.37 -8.34 6.66
CA THR A 100 -9.98 -9.36 5.68
C THR A 100 -8.72 -8.93 4.93
N VAL A 101 -7.85 -9.91 4.68
CA VAL A 101 -6.69 -9.76 3.79
C VAL A 101 -6.88 -10.75 2.65
N LYS A 102 -6.76 -10.28 1.40
CA LYS A 102 -7.06 -11.13 0.25
C LYS A 102 -6.26 -10.73 -0.98
N TRP A 103 -5.84 -11.74 -1.74
CA TRP A 103 -5.35 -11.54 -3.10
C TRP A 103 -6.55 -11.33 -4.01
N VAL A 104 -6.56 -10.23 -4.75
CA VAL A 104 -7.69 -9.81 -5.59
C VAL A 104 -7.19 -9.62 -7.00
N ASP A 105 -7.90 -10.17 -7.99
CA ASP A 105 -7.47 -9.97 -9.37
C ASP A 105 -7.52 -8.49 -9.74
N VAL A 106 -6.68 -8.10 -10.70
CA VAL A 106 -6.46 -6.70 -11.03
C VAL A 106 -7.75 -5.98 -11.44
N ASP A 107 -8.62 -6.64 -12.22
CA ASP A 107 -9.86 -6.01 -12.66
C ASP A 107 -10.76 -5.70 -11.47
N ARG A 108 -10.90 -6.65 -10.54
CA ARG A 108 -11.69 -6.45 -9.34
C ARG A 108 -11.05 -5.42 -8.41
N ALA A 109 -9.73 -5.42 -8.31
CA ALA A 109 -9.01 -4.45 -7.48
C ALA A 109 -9.27 -3.02 -7.96
N GLU A 110 -9.29 -2.79 -9.26
CA GLU A 110 -9.61 -1.47 -9.80
C GLU A 110 -11.03 -1.02 -9.46
N GLU A 111 -11.99 -1.95 -9.48
CA GLU A 111 -13.36 -1.66 -9.07
C GLU A 111 -13.46 -1.32 -7.59
N LEU A 112 -12.68 -2.01 -6.74
CA LEU A 112 -12.70 -1.81 -5.30
C LEU A 112 -11.97 -0.53 -4.87
N MET A 113 -11.13 0.03 -5.74
CA MET A 113 -10.39 1.27 -5.48
C MET A 113 -10.73 2.34 -6.53
N PRO A 114 -12.01 2.72 -6.68
CA PRO A 114 -12.39 3.71 -7.69
C PRO A 114 -11.84 5.12 -7.41
N TYR A 115 -11.41 5.35 -6.18
CA TYR A 115 -10.82 6.62 -5.76
C TYR A 115 -9.39 6.81 -6.29
N HIS A 116 -8.78 5.79 -6.89
CA HIS A 116 -7.45 5.92 -7.47
C HIS A 116 -7.59 6.53 -8.88
N PRO A 117 -7.12 7.75 -9.11
CA PRO A 117 -7.49 8.52 -10.32
C PRO A 117 -7.19 7.83 -11.65
N ASN A 118 -6.10 7.12 -11.74
CA ASN A 118 -5.66 6.49 -13.00
C ASN A 118 -5.69 4.95 -12.94
N GLY A 119 -6.34 4.40 -11.92
CA GLY A 119 -6.30 2.96 -11.69
C GLY A 119 -4.92 2.50 -11.25
N ILE A 120 -4.76 1.20 -11.08
CA ILE A 120 -3.49 0.63 -10.62
C ILE A 120 -2.72 -0.12 -11.70
N ARG A 121 -3.33 -0.39 -12.86
CA ARG A 121 -2.71 -1.18 -13.92
C ARG A 121 -1.38 -0.62 -14.40
N SER A 122 -1.29 0.70 -14.50
CA SER A 122 -0.06 1.35 -14.97
C SER A 122 1.13 1.10 -14.05
N PHE A 123 0.88 0.83 -12.75
CA PHE A 123 1.95 0.60 -11.78
C PHE A 123 2.53 -0.81 -11.85
N LEU A 124 1.85 -1.72 -12.53
CA LEU A 124 2.22 -3.13 -12.51
C LEU A 124 3.45 -3.45 -13.36
N LYS A 125 3.80 -2.55 -14.27
CA LYS A 125 4.99 -2.71 -15.11
C LYS A 125 6.24 -2.47 -14.28
N LYS A 126 7.19 -3.40 -14.33
CA LYS A 126 8.43 -3.31 -13.54
C LYS A 126 9.29 -2.10 -13.88
N THR A 127 9.12 -1.56 -15.08
CA THR A 127 9.86 -0.37 -15.53
C THR A 127 9.20 0.93 -15.11
N TYR A 128 8.02 0.87 -14.53
CA TYR A 128 7.28 2.04 -14.08
C TYR A 128 7.68 2.37 -12.64
N GLY A 129 8.00 3.61 -12.38
CA GLY A 129 8.27 4.08 -11.03
C GLY A 129 9.45 5.04 -10.95
N ALA A 130 9.63 5.60 -9.77
CA ALA A 130 10.72 6.50 -9.43
C ALA A 130 11.51 5.95 -8.26
N GLN A 131 12.82 6.11 -8.31
CA GLN A 131 13.70 5.63 -7.26
C GLN A 131 13.41 6.32 -5.93
N TYR A 132 13.34 5.54 -4.85
CA TYR A 132 13.28 6.04 -3.49
C TYR A 132 14.65 5.86 -2.84
N VAL A 133 15.18 6.94 -2.26
CA VAL A 133 16.46 6.90 -1.54
C VAL A 133 16.32 7.67 -0.24
N MET A 134 16.65 7.04 0.87
CA MET A 134 16.81 7.75 2.13
C MET A 134 18.23 8.29 2.21
N GLN A 135 18.36 9.61 2.14
CA GLN A 135 19.67 10.26 2.26
C GLN A 135 20.07 10.43 3.73
N GLU A 136 21.33 10.24 3.97
CA GLU A 136 21.90 10.48 5.31
C GLU A 136 22.41 11.90 5.44
#